data_54b098c1f0d3bdb410c323869adc685f
#
_entry.id   54b098c1f0d3bdb410c323869adc685f
#
_cell.length_a   1.000
_cell.length_b   1.000
_cell.length_c   1.000
_cell.angle_alpha   90.00
_cell.angle_beta   90.00
_cell.angle_gamma   90.00
#
_symmetry.space_group_name_H-M   'P 1'
#
loop_
_entity.id
_entity.type
_entity.pdbx_description
1 polymer ?
#
loop_
_entity_poly.entity_id
_entity_poly.type
_entity_poly.pdbx_seq_one_letter_code
_entity_poly.pdbx_strand_id
1 'polypeptide(L)'
;MNVTIVGGGLTGLTAAYYLGHAKPEWTITLYEQAPRFGGKIQTQHVDDFVVELGPDSYLGRKTEMTDLVHDLGLGDTLVSNETGQAFVYDKGSIHPIPGGSIMGIPTEMMPFVKATLISWPGKLRAGLDYFKKPYQLDENGDVSIGHFFKYHLGQEMMDKLIEPLLAGIYGGDIYKISLLSTFPHFIQVEQKYGNMVKGMMAAKMSHSKAGVSKAAKDAVAEGDVPRAGKGTMTDRQFESHEAKSGQANFASNSASISNHVTKTSSNHQSAKAQTDMESRKGTAAQSGMFRQLTGGLESVITAIVEAMPSNVHLYTGTLVSDIRYVDGMYLIDVVNQYNDSCGRQSMADHVIISTPPATYTQWFKDDQGFDFLRSMEQSSCAIAIMSFDKSTFDGDLKGSGLLITRNTDTPLTACTILNQKWPQTTPDDKVVLRVFIGKPGNDVVERLSEEELSELAVKEIQHIMGFSVKPEWVRINRLIHCMPQYNVGHRAGIKAVREHVAEHYPNLHLIGTPFDGIGIPDGVKQAKELVEKLVNDK
;
A
#
# COMPACT_ATOMS: atom_id res chain seq x y z
N MET A 1 24.57 22.72 -2.93
CA MET A 1 24.58 21.37 -3.48
C MET A 1 23.46 21.22 -4.47
N ASN A 2 23.70 20.50 -5.57
CA ASN A 2 22.71 20.20 -6.59
C ASN A 2 22.26 18.75 -6.43
N VAL A 3 20.97 18.52 -6.30
CA VAL A 3 20.38 17.19 -6.18
C VAL A 3 19.46 16.94 -7.37
N THR A 4 19.65 15.83 -8.04
CA THR A 4 18.70 15.40 -9.09
C THR A 4 17.87 14.22 -8.60
N ILE A 5 16.56 14.33 -8.75
CA ILE A 5 15.59 13.26 -8.45
C ILE A 5 15.01 12.77 -9.77
N VAL A 6 15.06 11.46 -10.02
CA VAL A 6 14.51 10.85 -11.22
C VAL A 6 13.29 10.02 -10.88
N GLY A 7 12.14 10.46 -11.42
CA GLY A 7 10.84 9.86 -11.17
C GLY A 7 9.93 10.72 -10.29
N GLY A 8 8.84 11.21 -10.89
CA GLY A 8 7.81 12.06 -10.25
C GLY A 8 6.64 11.28 -9.66
N GLY A 9 6.84 10.02 -9.29
CA GLY A 9 5.89 9.27 -8.46
C GLY A 9 5.87 9.76 -7.02
N LEU A 10 4.95 9.24 -6.20
CA LEU A 10 4.81 9.64 -4.79
C LEU A 10 6.14 9.64 -4.03
N THR A 11 6.96 8.60 -4.19
CA THR A 11 8.24 8.47 -3.46
C THR A 11 9.22 9.58 -3.81
N GLY A 12 9.40 9.87 -5.12
CA GLY A 12 10.30 10.94 -5.57
C GLY A 12 9.80 12.33 -5.19
N LEU A 13 8.50 12.59 -5.33
CA LEU A 13 7.87 13.85 -4.89
C LEU A 13 7.98 14.05 -3.39
N THR A 14 7.79 12.99 -2.58
CA THR A 14 7.96 13.05 -1.13
C THR A 14 9.41 13.39 -0.76
N ALA A 15 10.38 12.77 -1.44
CA ALA A 15 11.81 13.08 -1.23
C ALA A 15 12.11 14.54 -1.58
N ALA A 16 11.62 15.03 -2.73
CA ALA A 16 11.77 16.43 -3.15
C ALA A 16 11.18 17.41 -2.14
N TYR A 17 9.95 17.14 -1.67
CA TYR A 17 9.23 17.96 -0.71
C TYR A 17 9.98 18.11 0.61
N TYR A 18 10.30 16.98 1.26
CA TYR A 18 10.98 17.04 2.56
C TYR A 18 12.42 17.54 2.46
N LEU A 19 13.15 17.16 1.39
CA LEU A 19 14.53 17.63 1.21
C LEU A 19 14.58 19.13 0.91
N GLY A 20 13.65 19.64 0.09
CA GLY A 20 13.56 21.07 -0.23
C GLY A 20 13.29 21.93 1.00
N HIS A 21 12.41 21.47 1.89
CA HIS A 21 12.15 22.15 3.17
C HIS A 21 13.32 22.05 4.16
N ALA A 22 14.00 20.90 4.21
CA ALA A 22 15.10 20.66 5.16
C ALA A 22 16.40 21.36 4.75
N LYS A 23 16.64 21.56 3.44
CA LYS A 23 17.87 22.14 2.87
C LYS A 23 17.54 23.26 1.88
N PRO A 24 17.03 24.41 2.32
CA PRO A 24 16.61 25.49 1.43
C PRO A 24 17.78 26.10 0.61
N GLU A 25 19.03 25.88 1.04
CA GLU A 25 20.23 26.29 0.33
C GLU A 25 20.67 25.31 -0.79
N TRP A 26 20.01 24.15 -0.92
CA TRP A 26 20.29 23.21 -1.99
C TRP A 26 19.37 23.49 -3.19
N THR A 27 19.84 23.23 -4.38
CA THR A 27 19.01 23.23 -5.59
C THR A 27 18.59 21.80 -5.89
N ILE A 28 17.29 21.54 -5.91
CA ILE A 28 16.74 20.21 -6.17
C ILE A 28 16.01 20.24 -7.48
N THR A 29 16.33 19.31 -8.37
CA THR A 29 15.67 19.19 -9.68
C THR A 29 15.04 17.81 -9.81
N LEU A 30 13.75 17.75 -10.08
CA LEU A 30 13.03 16.50 -10.29
C LEU A 30 12.58 16.38 -11.73
N TYR A 31 12.92 15.26 -12.36
CA TYR A 31 12.54 14.91 -13.73
C TYR A 31 11.53 13.75 -13.74
N GLU A 32 10.42 13.95 -14.47
CA GLU A 32 9.39 12.96 -14.74
C GLU A 32 9.16 12.84 -16.25
N GLN A 33 9.24 11.63 -16.80
CA GLN A 33 9.06 11.40 -18.23
C GLN A 33 7.59 11.57 -18.67
N ALA A 34 6.63 11.22 -17.82
CA ALA A 34 5.21 11.36 -18.13
C ALA A 34 4.79 12.84 -18.14
N PRO A 35 3.67 13.18 -18.81
CA PRO A 35 3.13 14.55 -18.81
C PRO A 35 2.54 14.98 -17.47
N ARG A 36 2.46 14.08 -16.48
CA ARG A 36 1.91 14.32 -15.16
C ARG A 36 2.78 13.71 -14.06
N PHE A 37 2.68 14.25 -12.87
CA PHE A 37 3.22 13.65 -11.65
C PHE A 37 2.27 12.58 -11.09
N GLY A 38 2.76 11.80 -10.07
CA GLY A 38 1.99 10.82 -9.31
C GLY A 38 2.30 9.37 -9.68
N GLY A 39 2.90 9.11 -10.84
CA GLY A 39 3.26 7.75 -11.26
C GLY A 39 2.02 6.84 -11.32
N LYS A 40 1.97 5.80 -10.48
CA LYS A 40 0.85 4.84 -10.41
C LYS A 40 -0.39 5.39 -9.70
N ILE A 41 -0.28 6.46 -8.93
CA ILE A 41 -1.44 7.13 -8.32
C ILE A 41 -2.09 7.99 -9.40
N GLN A 42 -3.34 7.69 -9.67
CA GLN A 42 -4.15 8.42 -10.65
C GLN A 42 -5.61 8.30 -10.27
N THR A 43 -6.23 9.45 -10.03
CA THR A 43 -7.66 9.60 -9.77
C THR A 43 -8.34 10.33 -10.92
N GLN A 44 -9.43 9.82 -11.43
CA GLN A 44 -10.28 10.54 -12.38
C GLN A 44 -11.58 10.95 -11.69
N HIS A 45 -11.95 12.21 -11.89
CA HIS A 45 -13.27 12.72 -11.54
C HIS A 45 -14.13 12.69 -12.80
N VAL A 46 -15.19 11.90 -12.78
CA VAL A 46 -16.15 11.79 -13.89
C VAL A 46 -17.53 12.01 -13.31
N ASP A 47 -18.17 13.14 -13.64
CA ASP A 47 -19.38 13.58 -12.97
C ASP A 47 -19.20 13.54 -11.44
N ASP A 48 -20.06 12.83 -10.71
CA ASP A 48 -19.97 12.68 -9.26
C ASP A 48 -19.14 11.44 -8.81
N PHE A 49 -18.42 10.78 -9.74
CA PHE A 49 -17.58 9.64 -9.40
C PHE A 49 -16.14 10.06 -9.09
N VAL A 50 -15.55 9.43 -8.07
CA VAL A 50 -14.12 9.47 -7.79
C VAL A 50 -13.51 8.11 -8.17
N VAL A 51 -12.84 8.05 -9.30
CA VAL A 51 -12.37 6.80 -9.93
C VAL A 51 -10.87 6.66 -9.77
N GLU A 52 -10.44 5.70 -8.94
CA GLU A 52 -9.02 5.38 -8.75
C GLU A 52 -8.55 4.40 -9.83
N LEU A 53 -7.70 4.84 -10.74
CA LEU A 53 -7.12 4.00 -11.78
C LEU A 53 -5.88 3.23 -11.31
N GLY A 54 -5.23 3.68 -10.24
CA GLY A 54 -4.09 3.03 -9.61
C GLY A 54 -4.47 2.33 -8.30
N PRO A 55 -3.69 2.46 -7.22
CA PRO A 55 -4.12 2.04 -5.88
C PRO A 55 -5.33 2.87 -5.43
N ASP A 56 -6.26 2.26 -4.69
CA ASP A 56 -7.46 2.94 -4.19
C ASP A 56 -7.35 3.38 -2.72
N SER A 57 -6.33 2.91 -2.02
CA SER A 57 -6.22 3.11 -0.57
C SER A 57 -4.85 2.67 -0.06
N TYR A 58 -4.56 3.02 1.17
CA TYR A 58 -3.37 2.55 1.86
C TYR A 58 -3.69 2.01 3.26
N LEU A 59 -2.75 1.23 3.81
CA LEU A 59 -2.92 0.57 5.10
C LEU A 59 -2.71 1.57 6.24
N GLY A 60 -3.79 1.95 6.94
CA GLY A 60 -3.77 3.03 7.95
C GLY A 60 -2.91 2.74 9.20
N ARG A 61 -2.55 1.48 9.48
CA ARG A 61 -1.63 1.15 10.59
C ARG A 61 -0.17 1.58 10.34
N LYS A 62 0.22 1.83 9.07
CA LYS A 62 1.49 2.42 8.70
C LYS A 62 1.24 3.92 8.58
N THR A 63 1.76 4.69 9.53
CA THR A 63 1.38 6.10 9.71
C THR A 63 2.04 7.05 8.73
N GLU A 64 3.12 6.64 8.07
CA GLU A 64 3.98 7.50 7.26
C GLU A 64 3.21 8.29 6.17
N MET A 65 2.24 7.62 5.52
CA MET A 65 1.37 8.29 4.55
C MET A 65 0.35 9.21 5.22
N THR A 66 -0.20 8.81 6.36
CA THR A 66 -1.13 9.63 7.15
C THR A 66 -0.43 10.88 7.67
N ASP A 67 0.81 10.74 8.13
CA ASP A 67 1.63 11.86 8.60
C ASP A 67 1.90 12.85 7.45
N LEU A 68 2.23 12.35 6.24
CA LEU A 68 2.38 13.21 5.05
C LEU A 68 1.07 13.95 4.71
N VAL A 69 -0.08 13.28 4.78
CA VAL A 69 -1.40 13.90 4.53
C VAL A 69 -1.67 15.03 5.53
N HIS A 70 -1.28 14.86 6.80
CA HIS A 70 -1.38 15.92 7.81
C HIS A 70 -0.39 17.05 7.55
N ASP A 71 0.86 16.74 7.19
CA ASP A 71 1.89 17.75 6.84
C ASP A 71 1.44 18.65 5.67
N LEU A 72 0.63 18.08 4.76
CA LEU A 72 0.05 18.80 3.61
C LEU A 72 -1.28 19.51 3.93
N GLY A 73 -1.77 19.46 5.17
CA GLY A 73 -3.04 20.09 5.56
C GLY A 73 -4.31 19.35 5.07
N LEU A 74 -4.19 18.11 4.60
CA LEU A 74 -5.31 17.32 4.07
C LEU A 74 -5.96 16.40 5.11
N GLY A 75 -5.66 16.55 6.40
CA GLY A 75 -6.14 15.66 7.47
C GLY A 75 -7.65 15.49 7.52
N ASP A 76 -8.42 16.56 7.26
CA ASP A 76 -9.88 16.54 7.29
C ASP A 76 -10.51 15.78 6.11
N THR A 77 -9.74 15.48 5.08
CA THR A 77 -10.20 14.70 3.91
C THR A 77 -10.01 13.19 4.08
N LEU A 78 -9.32 12.76 5.16
CA LEU A 78 -9.08 11.35 5.43
C LEU A 78 -10.34 10.60 5.79
N VAL A 79 -10.58 9.52 5.09
CA VAL A 79 -11.69 8.59 5.34
C VAL A 79 -11.18 7.18 5.56
N SER A 80 -11.92 6.42 6.38
CA SER A 80 -11.69 4.98 6.58
C SER A 80 -12.65 4.20 5.70
N ASN A 81 -12.21 3.02 5.23
CA ASN A 81 -13.13 2.14 4.55
C ASN A 81 -14.26 1.71 5.48
N GLU A 82 -15.46 1.62 4.94
CA GLU A 82 -16.52 0.90 5.61
C GLU A 82 -16.20 -0.59 5.64
N THR A 83 -16.40 -1.21 6.81
CA THR A 83 -16.08 -2.62 6.99
C THR A 83 -17.23 -3.47 6.50
N GLY A 84 -17.02 -4.18 5.41
CA GLY A 84 -17.93 -5.22 4.96
C GLY A 84 -17.33 -6.62 5.15
N GLN A 85 -18.21 -7.62 5.16
CA GLN A 85 -17.78 -9.01 5.00
C GLN A 85 -17.12 -9.16 3.64
N ALA A 86 -15.90 -9.66 3.58
CA ALA A 86 -15.28 -10.07 2.32
C ALA A 86 -15.57 -11.56 2.05
N PHE A 87 -15.59 -11.91 0.77
CA PHE A 87 -15.94 -13.24 0.30
C PHE A 87 -14.82 -13.84 -0.56
N VAL A 88 -14.86 -15.15 -0.73
CA VAL A 88 -14.01 -15.91 -1.67
C VAL A 88 -14.90 -16.68 -2.64
N TYR A 89 -14.65 -16.50 -3.92
CA TYR A 89 -15.23 -17.34 -4.97
C TYR A 89 -14.31 -18.52 -5.25
N ASP A 90 -14.85 -19.72 -5.08
CA ASP A 90 -14.17 -20.99 -5.35
C ASP A 90 -15.07 -21.91 -6.19
N LYS A 91 -14.70 -22.14 -7.45
CA LYS A 91 -15.33 -23.11 -8.35
C LYS A 91 -16.87 -23.06 -8.39
N GLY A 92 -17.41 -21.88 -8.61
CA GLY A 92 -18.87 -21.68 -8.76
C GLY A 92 -19.61 -21.38 -7.45
N SER A 93 -18.91 -21.23 -6.32
CA SER A 93 -19.54 -20.92 -5.04
C SER A 93 -18.87 -19.75 -4.35
N ILE A 94 -19.68 -18.87 -3.73
CA ILE A 94 -19.21 -17.72 -2.96
C ILE A 94 -19.29 -18.06 -1.46
N HIS A 95 -18.18 -17.93 -0.77
CA HIS A 95 -18.04 -18.22 0.65
C HIS A 95 -17.58 -16.99 1.44
N PRO A 96 -18.14 -16.72 2.62
CA PRO A 96 -17.63 -15.67 3.48
C PRO A 96 -16.23 -16.03 4.02
N ILE A 97 -15.33 -15.05 4.07
CA ILE A 97 -14.05 -15.22 4.77
C ILE A 97 -14.34 -15.42 6.27
N PRO A 98 -13.76 -16.42 6.94
CA PRO A 98 -14.00 -16.66 8.36
C PRO A 98 -13.65 -15.45 9.21
N GLY A 99 -14.58 -15.02 10.06
CA GLY A 99 -14.33 -13.94 11.02
C GLY A 99 -13.15 -14.24 11.94
N GLY A 100 -12.46 -13.19 12.40
CA GLY A 100 -11.28 -13.34 13.26
C GLY A 100 -10.05 -13.90 12.55
N SER A 101 -10.03 -13.93 11.20
CA SER A 101 -8.82 -14.29 10.44
C SER A 101 -7.92 -13.08 10.29
N ILE A 102 -6.61 -13.27 10.51
CA ILE A 102 -5.56 -12.29 10.20
C ILE A 102 -4.79 -12.80 8.99
N MET A 103 -4.88 -12.10 7.86
CA MET A 103 -4.24 -12.51 6.58
C MET A 103 -4.55 -13.97 6.19
N GLY A 104 -5.80 -14.41 6.41
CA GLY A 104 -6.23 -15.77 6.12
C GLY A 104 -5.88 -16.81 7.18
N ILE A 105 -5.15 -16.45 8.23
CA ILE A 105 -4.82 -17.35 9.34
C ILE A 105 -5.93 -17.25 10.40
N PRO A 106 -6.62 -18.35 10.70
CA PRO A 106 -7.65 -18.35 11.73
C PRO A 106 -7.05 -18.07 13.11
N THR A 107 -7.51 -17.01 13.77
CA THR A 107 -7.14 -16.70 15.17
C THR A 107 -8.30 -16.96 16.14
N GLU A 108 -9.47 -17.32 15.62
CA GLU A 108 -10.66 -17.70 16.36
C GLU A 108 -11.16 -19.06 15.92
N MET A 109 -11.30 -19.99 16.87
CA MET A 109 -11.67 -21.37 16.56
C MET A 109 -13.11 -21.51 16.05
N MET A 110 -14.08 -20.85 16.69
CA MET A 110 -15.49 -21.05 16.36
C MET A 110 -15.87 -20.55 14.96
N PRO A 111 -15.48 -19.33 14.53
CA PRO A 111 -15.71 -18.88 13.14
C PRO A 111 -15.03 -19.81 12.11
N PHE A 112 -13.83 -20.29 12.41
CA PHE A 112 -13.11 -21.20 11.52
C PHE A 112 -13.80 -22.56 11.37
N VAL A 113 -14.26 -23.17 12.48
CA VAL A 113 -14.99 -24.44 12.48
C VAL A 113 -16.28 -24.33 11.67
N LYS A 114 -16.99 -23.20 11.76
CA LYS A 114 -18.25 -22.93 11.05
C LYS A 114 -18.04 -22.53 9.57
N ALA A 115 -16.83 -22.16 9.16
CA ALA A 115 -16.55 -21.71 7.80
C ALA A 115 -16.89 -22.80 6.76
N THR A 116 -17.59 -22.45 5.70
CA THR A 116 -17.97 -23.35 4.61
C THR A 116 -16.89 -23.48 3.53
N LEU A 117 -15.96 -22.52 3.45
CA LEU A 117 -14.90 -22.47 2.46
C LEU A 117 -13.90 -23.65 2.57
N ILE A 118 -13.59 -24.06 3.80
CA ILE A 118 -12.61 -25.10 4.10
C ILE A 118 -13.31 -26.39 4.51
N SER A 119 -12.91 -27.49 3.88
CA SER A 119 -13.44 -28.82 4.19
C SER A 119 -13.06 -29.30 5.61
N TRP A 120 -13.78 -30.28 6.17
CA TRP A 120 -13.42 -30.86 7.45
C TRP A 120 -12.01 -31.49 7.46
N PRO A 121 -11.56 -32.23 6.46
CA PRO A 121 -10.16 -32.68 6.39
C PRO A 121 -9.16 -31.53 6.38
N GLY A 122 -9.45 -30.42 5.66
CA GLY A 122 -8.63 -29.22 5.63
C GLY A 122 -8.53 -28.54 7.00
N LYS A 123 -9.65 -28.43 7.72
CA LYS A 123 -9.68 -27.90 9.11
C LYS A 123 -8.86 -28.74 10.06
N LEU A 124 -8.99 -30.07 10.00
CA LEU A 124 -8.19 -30.99 10.83
C LEU A 124 -6.71 -30.87 10.48
N ARG A 125 -6.37 -30.81 9.18
CA ARG A 125 -4.98 -30.62 8.73
C ARG A 125 -4.37 -29.32 9.24
N ALA A 126 -5.12 -28.21 9.20
CA ALA A 126 -4.68 -26.94 9.76
C ALA A 126 -4.50 -26.99 11.28
N GLY A 127 -5.42 -27.68 12.00
CA GLY A 127 -5.33 -27.88 13.45
C GLY A 127 -4.11 -28.69 13.89
N LEU A 128 -3.62 -29.63 13.05
CA LEU A 128 -2.40 -30.40 13.32
C LEU A 128 -1.14 -29.51 13.42
N ASP A 129 -1.19 -28.27 12.94
CA ASP A 129 -0.09 -27.32 13.10
C ASP A 129 0.32 -27.12 14.54
N TYR A 130 -0.65 -27.14 15.45
CA TYR A 130 -0.40 -26.97 16.89
C TYR A 130 0.69 -27.89 17.45
N PHE A 131 0.90 -29.06 16.82
CA PHE A 131 1.88 -30.07 17.22
C PHE A 131 3.13 -30.08 16.36
N LYS A 132 3.20 -29.23 15.33
CA LYS A 132 4.36 -29.19 14.44
C LYS A 132 5.54 -28.44 15.04
N LYS A 133 6.72 -28.85 14.59
CA LYS A 133 7.96 -28.13 14.84
C LYS A 133 8.02 -26.87 13.96
N PRO A 134 8.87 -25.88 14.32
CA PRO A 134 9.13 -24.75 13.47
C PRO A 134 9.61 -25.18 12.07
N TYR A 135 9.28 -24.37 11.08
CA TYR A 135 9.76 -24.58 9.71
C TYR A 135 11.29 -24.43 9.64
N GLN A 136 11.94 -25.28 8.88
CA GLN A 136 13.37 -25.14 8.62
C GLN A 136 13.58 -24.13 7.50
N LEU A 137 14.13 -22.97 7.86
CA LEU A 137 14.48 -21.91 6.92
C LEU A 137 15.78 -22.29 6.19
N ASP A 138 16.03 -21.63 5.05
CA ASP A 138 17.29 -21.73 4.34
C ASP A 138 18.45 -21.07 5.12
N GLU A 139 19.66 -21.10 4.55
CA GLU A 139 20.87 -20.50 5.16
C GLU A 139 20.76 -18.97 5.34
N ASN A 140 19.92 -18.30 4.57
CA ASN A 140 19.63 -16.87 4.68
C ASN A 140 18.46 -16.55 5.62
N GLY A 141 17.85 -17.56 6.24
CA GLY A 141 16.70 -17.40 7.10
C GLY A 141 15.40 -17.10 6.31
N ASP A 142 15.34 -17.46 5.04
CA ASP A 142 14.22 -17.16 4.14
C ASP A 142 13.46 -18.43 3.71
N VAL A 143 12.27 -18.25 3.20
CA VAL A 143 11.39 -19.27 2.65
C VAL A 143 10.29 -18.60 1.83
N SER A 144 9.72 -19.28 0.83
CA SER A 144 8.58 -18.73 0.13
C SER A 144 7.30 -18.78 1.00
N ILE A 145 6.42 -17.80 0.81
CA ILE A 145 5.09 -17.74 1.46
C ILE A 145 4.36 -19.07 1.28
N GLY A 146 4.31 -19.58 0.04
CA GLY A 146 3.59 -20.80 -0.29
C GLY A 146 4.11 -22.03 0.45
N HIS A 147 5.42 -22.23 0.50
CA HIS A 147 6.01 -23.38 1.20
C HIS A 147 5.79 -23.29 2.71
N PHE A 148 5.97 -22.13 3.32
CA PHE A 148 5.77 -21.92 4.75
C PHE A 148 4.32 -22.21 5.17
N PHE A 149 3.35 -21.56 4.53
CA PHE A 149 1.95 -21.75 4.93
C PHE A 149 1.37 -23.12 4.54
N LYS A 150 1.82 -23.71 3.42
CA LYS A 150 1.48 -25.09 3.08
C LYS A 150 1.99 -26.09 4.13
N TYR A 151 3.22 -25.88 4.64
CA TYR A 151 3.75 -26.70 5.73
C TYR A 151 2.86 -26.58 6.96
N HIS A 152 2.50 -25.38 7.39
CA HIS A 152 1.72 -25.15 8.60
C HIS A 152 0.25 -25.54 8.42
N LEU A 153 -0.44 -24.96 7.46
CA LEU A 153 -1.89 -25.01 7.37
C LEU A 153 -2.42 -26.02 6.35
N GLY A 154 -1.57 -26.52 5.46
CA GLY A 154 -1.95 -27.47 4.40
C GLY A 154 -2.38 -26.80 3.10
N GLN A 155 -2.49 -27.60 2.05
CA GLN A 155 -2.74 -27.13 0.67
C GLN A 155 -4.09 -26.42 0.54
N GLU A 156 -5.15 -26.95 1.12
CA GLU A 156 -6.50 -26.39 0.97
C GLU A 156 -6.62 -24.99 1.57
N MET A 157 -6.05 -24.77 2.76
CA MET A 157 -5.98 -23.45 3.38
C MET A 157 -5.17 -22.49 2.52
N MET A 158 -4.08 -23.00 1.95
CA MET A 158 -3.22 -22.26 1.06
C MET A 158 -3.96 -21.76 -0.17
N ASP A 159 -4.60 -22.69 -0.91
CA ASP A 159 -5.25 -22.41 -2.20
C ASP A 159 -6.52 -21.55 -2.07
N LYS A 160 -7.29 -21.75 -1.00
CA LYS A 160 -8.61 -21.14 -0.87
C LYS A 160 -8.63 -19.86 -0.02
N LEU A 161 -7.65 -19.66 0.86
CA LEU A 161 -7.69 -18.55 1.80
C LEU A 161 -6.41 -17.71 1.80
N ILE A 162 -5.23 -18.33 1.89
CA ILE A 162 -3.97 -17.60 2.01
C ILE A 162 -3.57 -16.98 0.66
N GLU A 163 -3.57 -17.79 -0.40
CA GLU A 163 -3.16 -17.32 -1.73
C GLU A 163 -4.05 -16.19 -2.26
N PRO A 164 -5.40 -16.30 -2.27
CA PRO A 164 -6.22 -15.20 -2.77
C PRO A 164 -6.01 -13.88 -2.03
N LEU A 165 -5.72 -13.94 -0.73
CA LEU A 165 -5.45 -12.76 0.10
C LEU A 165 -4.06 -12.15 -0.17
N LEU A 166 -3.01 -13.00 -0.25
CA LEU A 166 -1.63 -12.52 -0.34
C LEU A 166 -1.18 -12.30 -1.78
N ALA A 167 -1.63 -13.13 -2.73
CA ALA A 167 -1.34 -12.95 -4.15
C ALA A 167 -1.92 -11.63 -4.69
N GLY A 168 -3.09 -11.22 -4.20
CA GLY A 168 -3.70 -9.95 -4.57
C GLY A 168 -2.84 -8.72 -4.20
N ILE A 169 -1.97 -8.83 -3.16
CA ILE A 169 -1.07 -7.75 -2.75
C ILE A 169 0.13 -7.63 -3.70
N TYR A 170 0.72 -8.76 -4.10
CA TYR A 170 1.97 -8.79 -4.88
C TYR A 170 1.76 -9.12 -6.36
N GLY A 171 0.59 -9.63 -6.75
CA GLY A 171 0.28 -10.04 -8.12
C GLY A 171 1.19 -11.15 -8.66
N GLY A 172 1.85 -11.91 -7.78
CA GLY A 172 2.89 -12.86 -8.11
C GLY A 172 2.65 -14.29 -7.62
N ASP A 173 3.60 -15.19 -7.93
CA ASP A 173 3.55 -16.58 -7.46
C ASP A 173 4.05 -16.67 -6.00
N ILE A 174 3.13 -16.96 -5.09
CA ILE A 174 3.44 -17.08 -3.65
C ILE A 174 4.45 -18.19 -3.33
N TYR A 175 4.65 -19.16 -4.23
CA TYR A 175 5.69 -20.17 -4.08
C TYR A 175 7.08 -19.66 -4.44
N LYS A 176 7.19 -18.47 -5.03
CA LYS A 176 8.45 -17.76 -5.27
C LYS A 176 8.65 -16.61 -4.28
N ILE A 177 7.58 -15.91 -3.88
CA ILE A 177 7.65 -14.71 -3.03
C ILE A 177 8.22 -15.05 -1.64
N SER A 178 9.23 -14.30 -1.22
CA SER A 178 9.93 -14.40 0.06
C SER A 178 9.03 -14.01 1.23
N LEU A 179 8.92 -14.85 2.23
CA LEU A 179 8.25 -14.54 3.49
C LEU A 179 9.06 -13.53 4.31
N LEU A 180 10.39 -13.66 4.31
CA LEU A 180 11.28 -12.75 5.04
C LEU A 180 11.20 -11.31 4.53
N SER A 181 11.08 -11.12 3.21
CA SER A 181 11.01 -9.80 2.59
C SER A 181 9.61 -9.15 2.67
N THR A 182 8.56 -9.96 2.83
CA THR A 182 7.17 -9.48 2.77
C THR A 182 6.47 -9.48 4.12
N PHE A 183 6.56 -10.59 4.86
CA PHE A 183 5.85 -10.79 6.14
C PHE A 183 6.76 -11.41 7.21
N PRO A 184 7.90 -10.78 7.54
CA PRO A 184 8.91 -11.34 8.46
C PRO A 184 8.35 -11.65 9.85
N HIS A 185 7.27 -10.99 10.24
CA HIS A 185 6.65 -11.21 11.55
C HIS A 185 6.14 -12.65 11.77
N PHE A 186 5.79 -13.39 10.71
CA PHE A 186 5.39 -14.80 10.85
C PHE A 186 6.58 -15.68 11.28
N ILE A 187 7.76 -15.44 10.68
CA ILE A 187 9.00 -16.12 11.07
C ILE A 187 9.34 -15.75 12.53
N GLN A 188 9.29 -14.47 12.89
CA GLN A 188 9.57 -13.98 14.25
C GLN A 188 8.62 -14.58 15.30
N VAL A 189 7.32 -14.64 14.98
CA VAL A 189 6.31 -15.24 15.84
C VAL A 189 6.59 -16.73 16.04
N GLU A 190 6.89 -17.46 14.98
CA GLU A 190 7.22 -18.87 15.07
C GLU A 190 8.48 -19.13 15.90
N GLN A 191 9.55 -18.37 15.66
CA GLN A 191 10.80 -18.47 16.41
C GLN A 191 10.59 -18.19 17.91
N LYS A 192 9.77 -17.17 18.23
CA LYS A 192 9.50 -16.77 19.62
C LYS A 192 8.64 -17.78 20.39
N TYR A 193 7.63 -18.35 19.73
CA TYR A 193 6.63 -19.22 20.40
C TYR A 193 6.78 -20.71 20.06
N GLY A 194 7.77 -21.06 19.23
CA GLY A 194 8.02 -22.43 18.77
C GLY A 194 6.97 -23.01 17.82
N ASN A 195 5.95 -22.21 17.47
CA ASN A 195 4.89 -22.58 16.53
C ASN A 195 4.11 -21.34 16.07
N MET A 196 3.78 -21.27 14.78
CA MET A 196 3.11 -20.12 14.18
C MET A 196 1.71 -19.89 14.75
N VAL A 197 0.84 -20.92 14.80
CA VAL A 197 -0.56 -20.78 15.25
C VAL A 197 -0.62 -20.40 16.74
N LYS A 198 0.19 -21.05 17.57
CA LYS A 198 0.31 -20.69 19.00
C LYS A 198 0.71 -19.24 19.18
N GLY A 199 1.71 -18.80 18.43
CA GLY A 199 2.22 -17.44 18.49
C GLY A 199 1.20 -16.40 18.05
N MET A 200 0.46 -16.64 16.97
CA MET A 200 -0.60 -15.75 16.51
C MET A 200 -1.75 -15.63 17.53
N MET A 201 -2.14 -16.74 18.17
CA MET A 201 -3.13 -16.73 19.25
C MET A 201 -2.63 -15.93 20.46
N ALA A 202 -1.37 -16.13 20.87
CA ALA A 202 -0.76 -15.42 21.99
C ALA A 202 -0.64 -13.92 21.72
N ALA A 203 -0.22 -13.52 20.52
CA ALA A 203 -0.14 -12.13 20.09
C ALA A 203 -1.50 -11.42 20.17
N LYS A 204 -2.57 -12.07 19.70
CA LYS A 204 -3.94 -11.52 19.80
C LYS A 204 -4.37 -11.32 21.26
N MET A 205 -4.08 -12.27 22.14
CA MET A 205 -4.42 -12.17 23.57
C MET A 205 -3.65 -11.03 24.27
N SER A 206 -2.41 -10.78 23.87
CA SER A 206 -1.62 -9.67 24.43
C SER A 206 -2.14 -8.30 24.00
N HIS A 207 -2.55 -8.15 22.76
CA HIS A 207 -3.17 -6.91 22.26
C HIS A 207 -4.52 -6.61 22.91
N SER A 208 -5.35 -7.64 23.15
CA SER A 208 -6.62 -7.47 23.86
C SER A 208 -6.41 -7.03 25.32
N LYS A 209 -5.39 -7.57 26.00
CA LYS A 209 -5.04 -7.15 27.38
C LYS A 209 -4.46 -5.73 27.42
N ALA A 210 -3.67 -5.32 26.43
CA ALA A 210 -3.14 -3.96 26.36
C ALA A 210 -4.26 -2.93 26.09
N GLY A 211 -5.22 -3.25 25.23
CA GLY A 211 -6.41 -2.42 24.99
C GLY A 211 -7.28 -2.27 26.25
N VAL A 212 -7.51 -3.35 26.98
CA VAL A 212 -8.24 -3.31 28.26
C VAL A 212 -7.47 -2.51 29.33
N SER A 213 -6.14 -2.62 29.38
CA SER A 213 -5.31 -1.85 30.30
C SER A 213 -5.32 -0.35 29.98
N LYS A 214 -5.38 0.03 28.71
CA LYS A 214 -5.47 1.45 28.30
C LYS A 214 -6.85 2.02 28.61
N ALA A 215 -7.93 1.30 28.27
CA ALA A 215 -9.30 1.70 28.60
C ALA A 215 -9.53 1.77 30.12
N ALA A 216 -8.92 0.88 30.90
CA ALA A 216 -8.98 0.92 32.36
C ALA A 216 -8.16 2.08 32.96
N LYS A 217 -7.03 2.49 32.33
CA LYS A 217 -6.27 3.67 32.75
C LYS A 217 -7.00 4.97 32.43
N ASP A 218 -7.65 5.05 31.29
CA ASP A 218 -8.43 6.21 30.87
C ASP A 218 -9.70 6.36 31.75
N ALA A 219 -10.32 5.25 32.17
CA ALA A 219 -11.45 5.25 33.11
C ALA A 219 -11.07 5.58 34.57
N VAL A 220 -9.81 5.34 34.97
CA VAL A 220 -9.30 5.67 36.32
C VAL A 220 -8.82 7.13 36.40
N ALA A 221 -8.59 7.80 35.27
CA ALA A 221 -8.25 9.24 35.25
C ALA A 221 -9.44 10.17 35.53
N GLU A 222 -10.68 9.65 35.53
CA GLU A 222 -11.91 10.42 35.82
C GLU A 222 -12.55 10.13 37.19
N GLY A 223 -11.90 9.36 38.09
CA GLY A 223 -12.47 9.01 39.39
C GLY A 223 -11.49 9.09 40.55
N ASP A 224 -11.71 10.06 41.41
CA ASP A 224 -11.11 10.22 42.73
C ASP A 224 -11.30 8.94 43.60
N VAL A 225 -10.23 8.31 44.10
CA VAL A 225 -10.27 7.44 45.30
C VAL A 225 -8.89 7.25 45.95
N PRO A 226 -8.81 7.06 47.29
CA PRO A 226 -7.67 7.32 48.15
C PRO A 226 -6.60 6.23 48.21
N ARG A 227 -5.42 6.64 48.66
CA ARG A 227 -4.20 5.85 48.90
C ARG A 227 -4.37 4.79 49.98
N ALA A 228 -3.86 3.59 49.78
CA ALA A 228 -3.26 2.76 50.82
C ALA A 228 -2.25 1.72 50.27
N GLY A 229 -1.09 1.66 50.90
CA GLY A 229 -0.34 0.42 51.16
C GLY A 229 0.88 0.13 50.29
N LYS A 230 2.07 0.42 50.83
CA LYS A 230 3.41 0.00 50.39
C LYS A 230 3.61 -1.52 50.38
N GLY A 231 4.32 -2.02 49.39
CA GLY A 231 4.93 -3.35 49.40
C GLY A 231 6.06 -3.44 48.36
N THR A 232 7.26 -3.43 48.83
CA THR A 232 8.53 -3.61 48.14
C THR A 232 8.70 -5.03 47.61
N MET A 233 9.14 -5.21 46.37
CA MET A 233 10.16 -6.21 46.01
C MET A 233 10.81 -5.94 44.66
N THR A 234 12.10 -6.03 44.68
CA THR A 234 13.11 -5.86 43.64
C THR A 234 13.00 -6.92 42.56
N ASP A 235 13.13 -6.49 41.28
CA ASP A 235 13.71 -7.38 40.28
C ASP A 235 14.50 -6.69 39.20
N ARG A 236 15.52 -7.39 38.73
CA ARG A 236 16.66 -6.95 37.98
C ARG A 236 16.36 -6.68 36.51
N GLN A 237 17.02 -5.66 36.03
CA GLN A 237 17.33 -5.23 34.68
C GLN A 237 17.42 -6.32 33.59
N PHE A 238 16.69 -6.09 32.49
CA PHE A 238 17.16 -6.39 31.14
C PHE A 238 16.88 -5.17 30.27
N GLU A 239 17.97 -4.53 29.89
CA GLU A 239 17.97 -3.36 29.01
C GLU A 239 17.58 -3.77 27.60
N SER A 240 16.47 -3.19 27.11
CA SER A 240 16.17 -3.10 25.68
C SER A 240 16.50 -1.68 25.24
N HIS A 241 17.44 -1.54 24.31
CA HIS A 241 17.73 -0.27 23.66
C HIS A 241 16.53 0.18 22.83
N GLU A 242 15.71 1.04 23.39
CA GLU A 242 14.80 1.89 22.64
C GLU A 242 15.52 3.18 22.26
N ALA A 243 15.63 3.41 20.95
CA ALA A 243 16.09 4.68 20.42
C ALA A 243 15.07 5.78 20.77
N LYS A 244 15.50 6.74 21.57
CA LYS A 244 14.73 7.95 21.89
C LYS A 244 14.66 8.83 20.65
N SER A 245 13.50 8.96 20.03
CA SER A 245 13.19 10.02 19.09
C SER A 245 13.05 11.33 19.85
N GLY A 246 13.99 12.24 19.64
CA GLY A 246 13.90 13.61 20.14
C GLY A 246 12.83 14.39 19.39
N GLN A 247 11.82 14.84 20.10
CA GLN A 247 10.85 15.81 19.59
C GLN A 247 11.54 17.19 19.44
N ALA A 248 11.73 17.63 18.21
CA ALA A 248 12.03 19.03 17.93
C ALA A 248 10.69 19.80 17.81
N ASN A 249 10.42 20.63 18.80
CA ASN A 249 9.30 21.56 18.77
C ASN A 249 9.57 22.68 17.76
N PHE A 250 8.84 22.70 16.66
CA PHE A 250 8.74 23.89 15.81
C PHE A 250 7.59 24.76 16.30
N ALA A 251 7.95 25.90 16.87
CA ALA A 251 7.00 26.93 17.25
C ALA A 251 6.47 27.64 16.00
N SER A 252 5.17 27.57 15.79
CA SER A 252 4.46 28.30 14.74
C SER A 252 4.27 29.75 15.15
N ASN A 253 4.92 30.70 14.44
CA ASN A 253 4.54 32.11 14.44
C ASN A 253 3.52 32.33 13.31
N SER A 254 2.24 32.37 13.66
CA SER A 254 1.18 32.84 12.76
C SER A 254 0.88 34.30 13.01
N ALA A 255 1.29 35.18 12.09
CA ALA A 255 0.82 36.55 12.02
C ALA A 255 -0.54 36.59 11.30
N SER A 256 -1.54 37.11 12.01
CA SER A 256 -2.90 37.33 11.54
C SER A 256 -2.95 38.42 10.45
N ILE A 257 -3.57 38.08 9.31
CA ILE A 257 -4.09 39.05 8.36
C ILE A 257 -5.61 38.87 8.30
N SER A 258 -6.32 39.86 8.83
CA SER A 258 -7.76 40.01 8.74
C SER A 258 -8.16 40.53 7.36
N ASN A 259 -9.05 39.87 6.66
CA ASN A 259 -9.80 40.48 5.57
C ASN A 259 -11.30 40.22 5.72
N HIS A 260 -12.01 41.33 5.79
CA HIS A 260 -13.46 41.46 5.75
C HIS A 260 -14.03 40.89 4.44
N VAL A 261 -15.01 39.99 4.53
CA VAL A 261 -15.99 39.78 3.46
C VAL A 261 -17.41 39.71 4.06
N THR A 262 -18.25 40.54 3.51
CA THR A 262 -19.63 40.82 3.82
C THR A 262 -20.55 39.59 3.74
N LYS A 263 -21.45 39.51 4.75
CA LYS A 263 -22.58 38.57 4.81
C LYS A 263 -23.64 38.92 3.79
N THR A 264 -24.07 37.95 2.98
CA THR A 264 -25.41 37.91 2.42
C THR A 264 -26.09 36.61 2.82
N SER A 265 -27.26 36.75 3.36
CA SER A 265 -28.11 35.72 3.95
C SER A 265 -28.81 34.84 2.90
N SER A 266 -28.73 33.52 3.08
CA SER A 266 -29.78 32.60 2.66
C SER A 266 -29.91 31.46 3.68
N ASN A 267 -30.84 31.65 4.61
CA ASN A 267 -31.37 30.61 5.49
C ASN A 267 -32.45 29.82 4.74
N HIS A 268 -32.36 28.50 4.86
CA HIS A 268 -33.39 27.47 4.90
C HIS A 268 -33.07 26.23 4.04
N GLN A 269 -32.07 25.43 4.49
CA GLN A 269 -32.03 23.99 4.15
C GLN A 269 -31.01 23.19 4.98
N SER A 270 -30.30 23.80 5.95
CA SER A 270 -29.23 23.13 6.72
C SER A 270 -29.69 22.37 7.98
N ALA A 271 -30.97 22.43 8.37
CA ALA A 271 -31.45 21.84 9.63
C ALA A 271 -31.78 20.34 9.55
N LYS A 272 -31.97 19.78 8.35
CA LYS A 272 -32.33 18.36 8.20
C LYS A 272 -31.11 17.45 8.01
N ALA A 273 -30.01 17.99 7.49
CA ALA A 273 -28.77 17.24 7.30
C ALA A 273 -27.94 17.10 8.59
N GLN A 274 -28.08 18.01 9.56
CA GLN A 274 -27.38 17.93 10.84
C GLN A 274 -28.00 16.95 11.83
N THR A 275 -29.34 16.74 11.80
CA THR A 275 -30.00 15.77 12.69
C THR A 275 -29.75 14.33 12.30
N ASP A 276 -29.49 14.02 11.05
CA ASP A 276 -29.12 12.66 10.61
C ASP A 276 -27.64 12.33 10.86
N MET A 277 -26.77 13.33 11.03
CA MET A 277 -25.37 13.13 11.41
C MET A 277 -25.14 12.92 12.92
N GLU A 278 -26.02 13.48 13.77
CA GLU A 278 -25.92 13.30 15.22
C GLU A 278 -26.49 11.97 15.73
N SER A 279 -27.42 11.35 15.01
CA SER A 279 -27.97 10.03 15.38
C SER A 279 -27.01 8.85 15.07
N ARG A 280 -25.93 9.07 14.31
CA ARG A 280 -24.89 8.07 14.00
C ARG A 280 -23.69 8.06 14.97
N LYS A 281 -23.69 8.89 16.00
CA LYS A 281 -22.61 8.96 17.03
C LYS A 281 -22.76 7.99 18.19
N GLY A 282 -23.41 6.87 18.00
CA GLY A 282 -23.74 5.92 19.08
C GLY A 282 -23.32 4.47 18.87
N THR A 283 -22.16 4.20 18.27
CA THR A 283 -21.36 2.96 18.46
C THR A 283 -19.95 3.28 17.99
N ALA A 284 -18.91 2.99 18.77
CA ALA A 284 -17.53 3.10 18.34
C ALA A 284 -17.34 2.18 17.13
N ALA A 285 -17.55 2.70 15.92
CA ALA A 285 -17.26 2.03 14.67
C ALA A 285 -15.78 1.69 14.70
N GLN A 286 -15.44 0.41 14.64
CA GLN A 286 -14.07 -0.02 14.40
C GLN A 286 -13.60 0.70 13.14
N SER A 287 -12.67 1.65 13.29
CA SER A 287 -12.12 2.38 12.15
C SER A 287 -11.57 1.35 11.16
N GLY A 288 -11.99 1.42 9.90
CA GLY A 288 -11.55 0.51 8.85
C GLY A 288 -10.02 0.44 8.77
N MET A 289 -9.52 -0.69 8.28
CA MET A 289 -8.08 -0.95 8.19
C MET A 289 -7.37 -0.07 7.15
N PHE A 290 -8.11 0.37 6.14
CA PHE A 290 -7.61 1.16 5.02
C PHE A 290 -8.02 2.62 5.14
N ARG A 291 -7.21 3.49 4.54
CA ARG A 291 -7.42 4.93 4.44
C ARG A 291 -7.45 5.36 2.99
N GLN A 292 -8.30 6.34 2.71
CA GLN A 292 -8.41 7.05 1.44
C GLN A 292 -8.65 8.54 1.73
N LEU A 293 -8.66 9.39 0.72
CA LEU A 293 -9.08 10.79 0.81
C LEU A 293 -10.40 10.97 0.04
N THR A 294 -11.25 11.87 0.49
CA THR A 294 -12.55 12.13 -0.17
C THR A 294 -12.41 12.56 -1.62
N GLY A 295 -11.33 13.28 -1.97
CA GLY A 295 -10.98 13.67 -3.34
C GLY A 295 -10.14 12.65 -4.11
N GLY A 296 -9.92 11.44 -3.56
CA GLY A 296 -9.02 10.43 -4.13
C GLY A 296 -7.55 10.64 -3.76
N LEU A 297 -6.73 9.63 -4.05
CA LEU A 297 -5.32 9.63 -3.67
C LEU A 297 -4.48 10.66 -4.45
N GLU A 298 -4.87 11.05 -5.65
CA GLU A 298 -4.16 12.06 -6.44
C GLU A 298 -4.19 13.45 -5.79
N SER A 299 -5.14 13.70 -4.86
CA SER A 299 -5.19 14.92 -4.06
C SER A 299 -3.87 15.16 -3.30
N VAL A 300 -3.23 14.08 -2.84
CA VAL A 300 -1.92 14.17 -2.17
C VAL A 300 -0.81 14.57 -3.14
N ILE A 301 -0.84 14.04 -4.35
CA ILE A 301 0.13 14.40 -5.39
C ILE A 301 0.03 15.89 -5.72
N THR A 302 -1.21 16.38 -5.94
CA THR A 302 -1.49 17.78 -6.20
C THR A 302 -1.00 18.66 -5.04
N ALA A 303 -1.34 18.32 -3.81
CA ALA A 303 -0.92 19.08 -2.64
C ALA A 303 0.61 19.10 -2.44
N ILE A 304 1.30 17.98 -2.70
CA ILE A 304 2.78 17.97 -2.66
C ILE A 304 3.36 18.94 -3.70
N VAL A 305 2.84 18.92 -4.93
CA VAL A 305 3.33 19.79 -6.01
C VAL A 305 3.09 21.27 -5.68
N GLU A 306 1.91 21.60 -5.15
CA GLU A 306 1.54 22.97 -4.76
C GLU A 306 2.35 23.48 -3.55
N ALA A 307 2.72 22.58 -2.62
CA ALA A 307 3.49 22.91 -1.43
C ALA A 307 5.02 22.83 -1.65
N MET A 308 5.50 22.64 -2.90
CA MET A 308 6.94 22.58 -3.17
C MET A 308 7.63 23.90 -2.85
N PRO A 309 8.75 23.90 -2.12
CA PRO A 309 9.51 25.11 -1.86
C PRO A 309 10.26 25.59 -3.11
N SER A 310 10.59 26.88 -3.15
CA SER A 310 11.12 27.58 -4.33
C SER A 310 12.50 27.07 -4.83
N ASN A 311 13.23 26.35 -3.99
CA ASN A 311 14.51 25.71 -4.36
C ASN A 311 14.33 24.34 -5.03
N VAL A 312 13.09 23.89 -5.24
CA VAL A 312 12.76 22.64 -5.96
C VAL A 312 12.19 22.96 -7.33
N HIS A 313 12.81 22.42 -8.36
CA HIS A 313 12.41 22.58 -9.77
C HIS A 313 11.82 21.27 -10.29
N LEU A 314 10.56 21.31 -10.72
CA LEU A 314 9.81 20.15 -11.20
C LEU A 314 9.64 20.19 -12.72
N TYR A 315 10.01 19.10 -13.42
CA TYR A 315 9.88 18.97 -14.86
C TYR A 315 9.12 17.70 -15.22
N THR A 316 7.96 17.83 -15.86
CA THR A 316 7.24 16.74 -16.53
C THR A 316 7.63 16.64 -18.01
N GLY A 317 7.27 15.53 -18.68
CA GLY A 317 7.61 15.30 -20.09
C GLY A 317 9.11 15.30 -20.35
N THR A 318 9.92 15.05 -19.33
CA THR A 318 11.38 15.12 -19.40
C THR A 318 11.98 13.77 -19.03
N LEU A 319 12.49 13.07 -20.03
CA LEU A 319 13.15 11.79 -19.89
C LEU A 319 14.62 11.99 -19.49
N VAL A 320 15.06 11.38 -18.42
CA VAL A 320 16.48 11.16 -18.17
C VAL A 320 16.93 9.99 -19.05
N SER A 321 17.79 10.27 -20.01
CA SER A 321 18.25 9.29 -21.00
C SER A 321 19.53 8.58 -20.59
N ASP A 322 20.39 9.23 -19.79
CA ASP A 322 21.64 8.67 -19.29
C ASP A 322 22.08 9.34 -17.99
N ILE A 323 22.80 8.58 -17.15
CA ILE A 323 23.48 9.08 -15.96
C ILE A 323 24.88 8.48 -15.90
N ARG A 324 25.88 9.35 -15.76
CA ARG A 324 27.30 8.95 -15.65
C ARG A 324 27.95 9.61 -14.45
N TYR A 325 28.76 8.85 -13.73
CA TYR A 325 29.58 9.37 -12.64
C TYR A 325 30.98 9.68 -13.16
N VAL A 326 31.38 10.96 -13.15
CA VAL A 326 32.64 11.44 -13.70
C VAL A 326 33.22 12.51 -12.79
N ASP A 327 34.48 12.37 -12.40
CA ASP A 327 35.24 13.34 -11.61
C ASP A 327 34.53 13.80 -10.31
N GLY A 328 33.83 12.87 -9.65
CA GLY A 328 33.14 13.14 -8.39
C GLY A 328 31.74 13.73 -8.50
N MET A 329 31.21 13.91 -9.70
CA MET A 329 29.87 14.44 -9.97
C MET A 329 29.07 13.53 -10.91
N TYR A 330 27.76 13.67 -10.89
CA TYR A 330 26.88 13.01 -11.85
C TYR A 330 26.58 13.93 -13.03
N LEU A 331 26.83 13.43 -14.25
CA LEU A 331 26.37 14.02 -15.49
C LEU A 331 25.04 13.37 -15.88
N ILE A 332 24.02 14.15 -16.10
CA ILE A 332 22.66 13.70 -16.34
C ILE A 332 22.19 14.24 -17.68
N ASP A 333 21.95 13.35 -18.62
CA ASP A 333 21.45 13.69 -19.93
C ASP A 333 19.91 13.60 -19.92
N VAL A 334 19.24 14.70 -20.29
CA VAL A 334 17.79 14.81 -20.30
C VAL A 334 17.28 15.19 -21.69
N VAL A 335 16.13 14.62 -22.05
CA VAL A 335 15.43 14.92 -23.31
C VAL A 335 14.01 15.36 -22.98
N ASN A 336 13.65 16.56 -23.42
CA ASN A 336 12.26 17.00 -23.33
C ASN A 336 11.47 16.40 -24.50
N GLN A 337 10.40 15.65 -24.20
CA GLN A 337 9.63 14.90 -25.20
C GLN A 337 8.70 15.81 -26.03
N TYR A 338 8.46 17.05 -25.60
CA TYR A 338 7.47 17.94 -26.22
C TYR A 338 8.06 19.14 -26.96
N ASN A 339 9.27 19.58 -26.61
CA ASN A 339 9.78 20.88 -27.08
C ASN A 339 11.19 20.88 -27.67
N ASP A 340 11.96 19.77 -27.63
CA ASP A 340 13.35 19.88 -28.02
C ASP A 340 13.94 18.57 -28.54
N SER A 341 14.43 18.63 -29.75
CA SER A 341 15.33 17.62 -30.31
C SER A 341 16.77 17.72 -29.78
N CYS A 342 17.09 18.71 -28.93
CA CYS A 342 18.39 18.89 -28.29
C CYS A 342 18.33 18.42 -26.84
N GLY A 343 19.01 17.31 -26.55
CA GLY A 343 19.26 16.88 -25.18
C GLY A 343 19.99 17.98 -24.39
N ARG A 344 19.61 18.17 -23.13
CA ARG A 344 20.33 19.03 -22.20
C ARG A 344 21.11 18.17 -21.22
N GLN A 345 22.26 18.65 -20.78
CA GLN A 345 23.05 18.01 -19.75
C GLN A 345 23.00 18.87 -18.49
N SER A 346 22.78 18.22 -17.37
CA SER A 346 22.89 18.82 -16.04
C SER A 346 23.90 18.06 -15.18
N MET A 347 24.38 18.73 -14.14
CA MET A 347 25.31 18.14 -13.16
C MET A 347 24.69 18.13 -11.79
N ALA A 348 24.94 17.06 -11.02
CA ALA A 348 24.46 16.92 -9.66
C ALA A 348 25.52 16.33 -8.73
N ASP A 349 25.49 16.79 -7.48
CA ASP A 349 26.30 16.24 -6.38
C ASP A 349 25.69 14.94 -5.85
N HIS A 350 24.33 14.87 -5.85
CA HIS A 350 23.54 13.69 -5.44
C HIS A 350 22.50 13.35 -6.48
N VAL A 351 22.26 12.05 -6.67
CA VAL A 351 21.19 11.53 -7.51
C VAL A 351 20.30 10.60 -6.71
N ILE A 352 18.99 10.83 -6.76
CA ILE A 352 17.96 9.98 -6.16
C ILE A 352 17.13 9.38 -7.28
N ILE A 353 17.13 8.05 -7.39
CA ILE A 353 16.34 7.33 -8.41
C ILE A 353 15.15 6.67 -7.73
N SER A 354 13.94 7.01 -8.16
CA SER A 354 12.67 6.47 -7.67
C SER A 354 11.81 5.83 -8.77
N THR A 355 12.44 5.51 -9.91
CA THR A 355 11.80 4.86 -11.06
C THR A 355 11.91 3.33 -10.98
N PRO A 356 11.16 2.57 -11.82
CA PRO A 356 11.32 1.12 -11.93
C PRO A 356 12.75 0.73 -12.37
N PRO A 357 13.27 -0.45 -11.94
CA PRO A 357 14.63 -0.90 -12.28
C PRO A 357 14.93 -0.91 -13.78
N ALA A 358 13.98 -1.32 -14.60
CA ALA A 358 14.16 -1.35 -16.06
C ALA A 358 14.54 0.00 -16.67
N THR A 359 14.21 1.11 -16.01
CA THR A 359 14.55 2.45 -16.49
C THR A 359 16.03 2.75 -16.31
N TYR A 360 16.59 2.54 -15.13
CA TYR A 360 17.95 2.98 -14.79
C TYR A 360 19.02 1.90 -14.95
N THR A 361 18.67 0.63 -14.93
CA THR A 361 19.67 -0.44 -15.15
C THR A 361 20.28 -0.39 -16.56
N GLN A 362 19.61 0.29 -17.48
CA GLN A 362 20.15 0.55 -18.83
C GLN A 362 21.36 1.52 -18.81
N TRP A 363 21.37 2.48 -17.87
CA TRP A 363 22.50 3.42 -17.71
C TRP A 363 23.74 2.73 -17.14
N PHE A 364 23.53 1.65 -16.40
CA PHE A 364 24.58 0.83 -15.77
C PHE A 364 24.67 -0.56 -16.43
N LYS A 365 24.40 -0.68 -17.74
CA LYS A 365 24.24 -1.97 -18.45
C LYS A 365 25.44 -2.92 -18.34
N ASP A 366 26.65 -2.35 -18.28
CA ASP A 366 27.90 -3.10 -18.24
C ASP A 366 28.36 -3.39 -16.78
N ASP A 367 27.63 -2.93 -15.79
CA ASP A 367 27.93 -3.12 -14.36
C ASP A 367 27.11 -4.28 -13.77
N GLN A 368 27.82 -5.35 -13.42
CA GLN A 368 27.21 -6.56 -12.84
C GLN A 368 26.60 -6.34 -11.45
N GLY A 369 26.95 -5.29 -10.73
CA GLY A 369 26.35 -4.93 -9.44
C GLY A 369 24.84 -4.66 -9.51
N PHE A 370 24.33 -4.37 -10.71
CA PHE A 370 22.90 -4.18 -10.97
C PHE A 370 22.19 -5.42 -11.52
N ASP A 371 22.85 -6.58 -11.68
CA ASP A 371 22.26 -7.78 -12.28
C ASP A 371 21.05 -8.29 -11.50
N PHE A 372 21.09 -8.20 -10.17
CA PHE A 372 19.93 -8.55 -9.36
C PHE A 372 18.69 -7.74 -9.72
N LEU A 373 18.83 -6.43 -9.91
CA LEU A 373 17.72 -5.55 -10.29
C LEU A 373 17.25 -5.81 -11.73
N ARG A 374 18.18 -6.11 -12.65
CA ARG A 374 17.83 -6.49 -14.04
C ARG A 374 17.05 -7.79 -14.11
N SER A 375 17.38 -8.75 -13.25
CA SER A 375 16.71 -10.06 -13.20
C SER A 375 15.42 -10.06 -12.38
N MET A 376 15.08 -8.94 -11.73
CA MET A 376 13.87 -8.87 -10.87
C MET A 376 12.60 -9.04 -11.71
N GLU A 377 11.89 -10.14 -11.47
CA GLU A 377 10.59 -10.37 -12.09
C GLU A 377 9.62 -9.25 -11.72
N GLN A 378 8.78 -8.85 -12.67
CA GLN A 378 7.72 -7.88 -12.45
C GLN A 378 6.41 -8.43 -12.99
N SER A 379 5.33 -8.31 -12.23
CA SER A 379 4.01 -8.70 -12.69
C SER A 379 3.24 -7.52 -13.27
N SER A 380 2.31 -7.86 -14.16
CA SER A 380 1.36 -6.93 -14.75
C SER A 380 -0.03 -7.20 -14.18
N CYS A 381 -0.84 -6.15 -14.09
CA CYS A 381 -2.26 -6.27 -13.78
C CYS A 381 -3.07 -5.24 -14.58
N ALA A 382 -4.35 -5.54 -14.80
CA ALA A 382 -5.29 -4.55 -15.27
C ALA A 382 -6.41 -4.37 -14.25
N ILE A 383 -6.92 -3.15 -14.20
CA ILE A 383 -8.05 -2.77 -13.34
C ILE A 383 -9.18 -2.37 -14.27
N ALA A 384 -10.31 -3.07 -14.17
CA ALA A 384 -11.54 -2.70 -14.84
C ALA A 384 -12.51 -2.10 -13.81
N ILE A 385 -12.95 -0.87 -14.05
CA ILE A 385 -13.92 -0.17 -13.21
C ILE A 385 -15.17 0.00 -14.05
N MET A 386 -16.32 -0.45 -13.54
CA MET A 386 -17.57 -0.46 -14.28
C MET A 386 -18.72 0.04 -13.43
N SER A 387 -19.55 0.91 -14.01
CA SER A 387 -20.75 1.49 -13.39
C SER A 387 -22.00 0.86 -13.94
N PHE A 388 -22.98 0.69 -13.06
CA PHE A 388 -24.33 0.21 -13.37
C PHE A 388 -25.36 1.11 -12.71
N ASP A 389 -26.54 1.22 -13.34
CA ASP A 389 -27.69 1.83 -12.69
C ASP A 389 -28.21 0.89 -11.58
N LYS A 390 -28.31 1.41 -10.36
CA LYS A 390 -28.71 0.64 -9.18
C LYS A 390 -30.13 0.10 -9.27
N SER A 391 -31.01 0.80 -9.99
CA SER A 391 -32.41 0.41 -10.13
C SER A 391 -32.59 -0.84 -11.02
N THR A 392 -31.63 -1.08 -11.92
CA THR A 392 -31.65 -2.21 -12.85
C THR A 392 -30.67 -3.31 -12.48
N PHE A 393 -29.80 -3.07 -11.50
CA PHE A 393 -28.78 -4.05 -11.11
C PHE A 393 -29.41 -5.25 -10.40
N ASP A 394 -29.27 -6.43 -11.01
CA ASP A 394 -29.86 -7.69 -10.58
C ASP A 394 -28.90 -8.61 -9.79
N GLY A 395 -27.71 -8.13 -9.46
CA GLY A 395 -26.70 -8.89 -8.72
C GLY A 395 -26.80 -8.73 -7.19
N ASP A 396 -26.17 -9.65 -6.45
CA ASP A 396 -26.06 -9.58 -4.98
C ASP A 396 -24.88 -8.71 -4.56
N LEU A 397 -25.15 -7.60 -3.88
CA LEU A 397 -24.17 -6.62 -3.41
C LEU A 397 -23.76 -6.84 -1.94
N LYS A 398 -23.74 -8.06 -1.45
CA LYS A 398 -23.32 -8.34 -0.08
C LYS A 398 -21.82 -8.16 0.09
N GLY A 399 -21.43 -7.42 1.13
CA GLY A 399 -20.04 -7.23 1.55
C GLY A 399 -19.24 -6.24 0.69
N SER A 400 -17.97 -6.06 1.05
CA SER A 400 -17.06 -5.08 0.44
C SER A 400 -16.38 -5.57 -0.85
N GLY A 401 -16.46 -6.87 -1.13
CA GLY A 401 -15.86 -7.47 -2.32
C GLY A 401 -15.58 -8.97 -2.17
N LEU A 402 -15.04 -9.53 -3.22
CA LEU A 402 -14.70 -10.94 -3.28
C LEU A 402 -13.29 -11.15 -3.84
N LEU A 403 -12.62 -12.17 -3.34
CA LEU A 403 -11.38 -12.72 -3.86
C LEU A 403 -11.70 -13.95 -4.70
N ILE A 404 -10.86 -14.26 -5.67
CA ILE A 404 -11.08 -15.41 -6.57
C ILE A 404 -9.91 -16.36 -6.41
N THR A 405 -10.21 -17.64 -6.15
CA THR A 405 -9.17 -18.65 -5.98
C THR A 405 -8.40 -18.87 -7.28
N ARG A 406 -7.10 -19.17 -7.18
CA ARG A 406 -6.22 -19.41 -8.33
C ARG A 406 -6.71 -20.56 -9.20
N ASN A 407 -7.30 -21.59 -8.58
CA ASN A 407 -7.77 -22.79 -9.25
C ASN A 407 -9.12 -22.62 -9.98
N THR A 408 -9.67 -21.41 -9.98
CA THR A 408 -10.84 -21.05 -10.78
C THR A 408 -10.40 -20.67 -12.20
N ASP A 409 -11.08 -21.15 -13.20
CA ASP A 409 -10.80 -20.88 -14.61
C ASP A 409 -11.32 -19.50 -15.02
N THR A 410 -10.60 -18.46 -14.61
CA THR A 410 -10.82 -17.06 -14.95
C THR A 410 -9.52 -16.28 -14.73
N PRO A 411 -9.20 -15.26 -15.52
CA PRO A 411 -8.06 -14.39 -15.28
C PRO A 411 -8.29 -13.35 -14.16
N LEU A 412 -9.52 -13.25 -13.65
CA LEU A 412 -9.84 -12.34 -12.55
C LEU A 412 -9.24 -12.85 -11.24
N THR A 413 -8.80 -11.92 -10.40
CA THR A 413 -8.22 -12.21 -9.08
C THR A 413 -9.04 -11.66 -7.92
N ALA A 414 -9.75 -10.56 -8.13
CA ALA A 414 -10.59 -9.94 -7.11
C ALA A 414 -11.62 -8.99 -7.73
N CYS A 415 -12.67 -8.70 -6.96
CA CYS A 415 -13.62 -7.63 -7.23
C CYS A 415 -13.90 -6.85 -5.95
N THR A 416 -13.84 -5.53 -6.00
CA THR A 416 -14.29 -4.63 -4.91
C THR A 416 -15.62 -4.02 -5.30
N ILE A 417 -16.58 -4.00 -4.37
CA ILE A 417 -17.85 -3.29 -4.50
C ILE A 417 -17.65 -1.91 -3.87
N LEU A 418 -17.43 -0.87 -4.70
CA LEU A 418 -17.01 0.44 -4.22
C LEU A 418 -18.06 1.12 -3.36
N ASN A 419 -19.35 0.99 -3.69
CA ASN A 419 -20.45 1.49 -2.87
C ASN A 419 -20.42 1.00 -1.41
N GLN A 420 -19.89 -0.21 -1.17
CA GLN A 420 -19.83 -0.83 0.15
C GLN A 420 -18.51 -0.52 0.86
N LYS A 421 -17.43 -0.36 0.09
CA LYS A 421 -16.10 -0.09 0.65
C LYS A 421 -15.82 1.39 0.82
N TRP A 422 -16.21 2.19 -0.18
CA TRP A 422 -15.95 3.63 -0.30
C TRP A 422 -17.20 4.36 -0.79
N PRO A 423 -18.29 4.46 0.01
CA PRO A 423 -19.56 5.04 -0.44
C PRO A 423 -19.42 6.47 -0.96
N GLN A 424 -18.47 7.25 -0.45
CA GLN A 424 -18.21 8.62 -0.88
C GLN A 424 -17.64 8.75 -2.30
N THR A 425 -17.24 7.65 -2.93
CA THR A 425 -16.67 7.67 -4.30
C THR A 425 -17.69 7.41 -5.40
N THR A 426 -18.92 7.07 -5.02
CA THR A 426 -19.95 6.59 -5.95
C THR A 426 -21.28 7.29 -5.67
N PRO A 427 -21.98 7.80 -6.69
CA PRO A 427 -23.35 8.32 -6.54
C PRO A 427 -24.30 7.28 -5.94
N ASP A 428 -25.30 7.73 -5.17
CA ASP A 428 -26.22 6.86 -4.42
C ASP A 428 -27.09 5.95 -5.31
N ASP A 429 -27.38 6.38 -6.55
CA ASP A 429 -28.16 5.68 -7.55
C ASP A 429 -27.33 4.74 -8.45
N LYS A 430 -26.03 4.62 -8.19
CA LYS A 430 -25.11 3.79 -8.99
C LYS A 430 -24.51 2.64 -8.19
N VAL A 431 -24.12 1.59 -8.91
CA VAL A 431 -23.30 0.48 -8.42
C VAL A 431 -21.97 0.50 -9.17
N VAL A 432 -20.86 0.52 -8.45
CA VAL A 432 -19.53 0.50 -9.08
C VAL A 432 -18.75 -0.72 -8.63
N LEU A 433 -18.34 -1.52 -9.60
CA LEU A 433 -17.48 -2.67 -9.40
C LEU A 433 -16.07 -2.35 -9.91
N ARG A 434 -15.07 -2.68 -9.10
CA ARG A 434 -13.65 -2.58 -9.44
C ARG A 434 -13.06 -3.98 -9.48
N VAL A 435 -12.74 -4.45 -10.68
CA VAL A 435 -12.31 -5.82 -10.98
C VAL A 435 -10.81 -5.82 -11.29
N PHE A 436 -10.09 -6.78 -10.73
CA PHE A 436 -8.66 -6.96 -10.95
C PHE A 436 -8.41 -8.15 -11.85
N ILE A 437 -7.60 -7.95 -12.89
CA ILE A 437 -7.24 -8.93 -13.93
C ILE A 437 -5.74 -9.16 -13.87
N GLY A 438 -5.30 -10.40 -13.95
CA GLY A 438 -3.89 -10.78 -14.02
C GLY A 438 -3.52 -11.79 -12.96
N LYS A 439 -3.47 -13.07 -13.35
CA LYS A 439 -2.95 -14.16 -12.53
C LYS A 439 -1.50 -14.45 -12.91
N PRO A 440 -0.65 -14.87 -11.98
CA PRO A 440 0.71 -15.29 -12.30
C PRO A 440 0.74 -16.34 -13.42
N GLY A 441 1.57 -16.09 -14.43
CA GLY A 441 1.69 -16.96 -15.61
C GLY A 441 0.60 -16.80 -16.67
N ASN A 442 -0.27 -15.79 -16.53
CA ASN A 442 -1.28 -15.45 -17.54
C ASN A 442 -0.96 -14.09 -18.17
N ASP A 443 -0.80 -14.06 -19.48
CA ASP A 443 -0.38 -12.91 -20.28
C ASP A 443 -1.54 -12.05 -20.84
N VAL A 444 -2.77 -12.28 -20.38
CA VAL A 444 -3.96 -11.58 -20.93
C VAL A 444 -3.84 -10.07 -20.84
N VAL A 445 -3.18 -9.56 -19.79
CA VAL A 445 -3.01 -8.13 -19.55
C VAL A 445 -2.09 -7.49 -20.58
N GLU A 446 -1.06 -8.20 -21.01
CA GLU A 446 -0.11 -7.74 -22.04
C GLU A 446 -0.66 -7.92 -23.44
N ARG A 447 -1.39 -9.02 -23.68
CA ARG A 447 -1.78 -9.48 -25.03
C ARG A 447 -3.08 -8.89 -25.53
N LEU A 448 -4.09 -8.73 -24.67
CA LEU A 448 -5.42 -8.26 -25.10
C LEU A 448 -5.46 -6.73 -25.25
N SER A 449 -6.30 -6.23 -26.13
CA SER A 449 -6.62 -4.81 -26.24
C SER A 449 -7.45 -4.33 -25.02
N GLU A 450 -7.65 -3.03 -24.88
CA GLU A 450 -8.49 -2.48 -23.81
C GLU A 450 -9.96 -2.89 -23.97
N GLU A 451 -10.46 -2.96 -25.21
CA GLU A 451 -11.80 -3.42 -25.55
C GLU A 451 -11.98 -4.89 -25.17
N GLU A 452 -11.03 -5.75 -25.57
CA GLU A 452 -11.06 -7.19 -25.23
C GLU A 452 -10.97 -7.42 -23.71
N LEU A 453 -10.15 -6.64 -22.98
CA LEU A 453 -10.08 -6.70 -21.53
C LEU A 453 -11.38 -6.23 -20.86
N SER A 454 -12.04 -5.22 -21.43
CA SER A 454 -13.34 -4.72 -20.97
C SER A 454 -14.41 -5.79 -21.11
N GLU A 455 -14.53 -6.39 -22.30
CA GLU A 455 -15.49 -7.46 -22.57
C GLU A 455 -15.24 -8.69 -21.67
N LEU A 456 -13.97 -9.08 -21.53
CA LEU A 456 -13.56 -10.17 -20.65
C LEU A 456 -13.95 -9.90 -19.20
N ALA A 457 -13.63 -8.70 -18.67
CA ALA A 457 -13.95 -8.33 -17.30
C ALA A 457 -15.45 -8.36 -17.02
N VAL A 458 -16.25 -7.78 -17.91
CA VAL A 458 -17.71 -7.76 -17.79
C VAL A 458 -18.28 -9.18 -17.81
N LYS A 459 -17.91 -9.98 -18.81
CA LYS A 459 -18.39 -11.36 -18.96
C LYS A 459 -18.07 -12.23 -17.73
N GLU A 460 -16.81 -12.18 -17.30
CA GLU A 460 -16.34 -13.02 -16.18
C GLU A 460 -16.98 -12.59 -14.85
N ILE A 461 -17.10 -11.28 -14.57
CA ILE A 461 -17.69 -10.84 -13.31
C ILE A 461 -19.21 -11.07 -13.27
N GLN A 462 -19.90 -10.96 -14.40
CA GLN A 462 -21.30 -11.35 -14.53
C GLN A 462 -21.51 -12.83 -14.20
N HIS A 463 -20.65 -13.69 -14.76
CA HIS A 463 -20.69 -15.13 -14.46
C HIS A 463 -20.44 -15.44 -12.99
N ILE A 464 -19.42 -14.80 -12.39
CA ILE A 464 -19.01 -15.02 -10.99
C ILE A 464 -20.07 -14.55 -9.99
N MET A 465 -20.64 -13.36 -10.22
CA MET A 465 -21.62 -12.76 -9.31
C MET A 465 -23.07 -13.09 -9.66
N GLY A 466 -23.33 -13.72 -10.80
CA GLY A 466 -24.66 -14.19 -11.21
C GLY A 466 -25.62 -13.07 -11.59
N PHE A 467 -25.14 -12.01 -12.28
CA PHE A 467 -25.99 -10.94 -12.79
C PHE A 467 -25.88 -10.81 -14.32
N SER A 468 -26.81 -10.06 -14.94
CA SER A 468 -26.91 -9.98 -16.39
C SER A 468 -26.93 -8.57 -16.98
N VAL A 469 -27.11 -7.56 -16.15
CA VAL A 469 -27.20 -6.16 -16.58
C VAL A 469 -25.87 -5.67 -17.17
N LYS A 470 -25.94 -4.88 -18.26
CA LYS A 470 -24.74 -4.30 -18.88
C LYS A 470 -24.31 -3.05 -18.12
N PRO A 471 -22.99 -2.80 -18.01
CA PRO A 471 -22.50 -1.57 -17.43
C PRO A 471 -22.84 -0.35 -18.32
N GLU A 472 -23.08 0.81 -17.69
CA GLU A 472 -23.22 2.08 -18.39
C GLU A 472 -21.92 2.54 -19.02
N TRP A 473 -20.81 2.28 -18.32
CA TRP A 473 -19.45 2.50 -18.82
C TRP A 473 -18.47 1.54 -18.15
N VAL A 474 -17.34 1.31 -18.84
CA VAL A 474 -16.18 0.60 -18.31
C VAL A 474 -14.93 1.46 -18.52
N ARG A 475 -14.04 1.48 -17.55
CA ARG A 475 -12.70 2.07 -17.64
C ARG A 475 -11.67 0.99 -17.36
N ILE A 476 -10.70 0.86 -18.26
CA ILE A 476 -9.57 -0.05 -18.09
C ILE A 476 -8.32 0.77 -17.79
N ASN A 477 -7.55 0.34 -16.80
CA ASN A 477 -6.17 0.81 -16.64
C ASN A 477 -5.23 -0.40 -16.62
N ARG A 478 -4.24 -0.37 -17.49
CA ARG A 478 -3.22 -1.43 -17.62
C ARG A 478 -1.94 -0.99 -16.94
N LEU A 479 -1.52 -1.78 -15.98
CA LEU A 479 -0.30 -1.58 -15.21
C LEU A 479 0.70 -2.69 -15.61
N ILE A 480 1.45 -2.44 -16.68
CA ILE A 480 2.38 -3.39 -17.27
C ILE A 480 3.71 -3.35 -16.50
N HIS A 481 4.25 -4.52 -16.15
CA HIS A 481 5.53 -4.68 -15.43
C HIS A 481 5.66 -3.70 -14.25
N CYS A 482 4.58 -3.53 -13.49
CA CYS A 482 4.49 -2.47 -12.49
C CYS A 482 4.77 -2.95 -11.06
N MET A 483 4.71 -4.26 -10.80
CA MET A 483 4.82 -4.82 -9.46
C MET A 483 6.06 -5.71 -9.33
N PRO A 484 7.14 -5.20 -8.71
CA PRO A 484 8.36 -5.97 -8.48
C PRO A 484 8.07 -7.18 -7.57
N GLN A 485 8.63 -8.32 -7.95
CA GLN A 485 8.43 -9.57 -7.22
C GLN A 485 9.56 -9.80 -6.22
N TYR A 486 9.21 -9.80 -4.95
CA TYR A 486 10.14 -10.05 -3.86
C TYR A 486 10.34 -11.56 -3.68
N ASN A 487 11.00 -12.20 -4.63
CA ASN A 487 11.27 -13.63 -4.58
C ASN A 487 12.24 -14.00 -3.45
N VAL A 488 12.30 -15.28 -3.07
CA VAL A 488 13.27 -15.78 -2.08
C VAL A 488 14.68 -15.31 -2.47
N GLY A 489 15.40 -14.77 -1.49
CA GLY A 489 16.70 -14.13 -1.70
C GLY A 489 16.64 -12.62 -2.01
N HIS A 490 15.45 -12.01 -2.17
CA HIS A 490 15.31 -10.58 -2.47
C HIS A 490 16.06 -9.69 -1.47
N ARG A 491 15.94 -9.95 -0.17
CA ARG A 491 16.59 -9.12 0.86
C ARG A 491 18.12 -9.15 0.74
N ALA A 492 18.69 -10.33 0.46
CA ALA A 492 20.12 -10.49 0.25
C ALA A 492 20.59 -9.79 -1.04
N GLY A 493 19.82 -9.93 -2.12
CA GLY A 493 20.10 -9.25 -3.40
C GLY A 493 20.06 -7.73 -3.29
N ILE A 494 19.05 -7.16 -2.63
CA ILE A 494 18.97 -5.70 -2.39
C ILE A 494 20.12 -5.21 -1.52
N LYS A 495 20.51 -5.98 -0.51
CA LYS A 495 21.68 -5.64 0.31
C LYS A 495 22.96 -5.58 -0.53
N ALA A 496 23.20 -6.57 -1.38
CA ALA A 496 24.38 -6.59 -2.27
C ALA A 496 24.39 -5.41 -3.25
N VAL A 497 23.22 -5.07 -3.84
CA VAL A 497 23.09 -3.87 -4.70
C VAL A 497 23.46 -2.59 -3.93
N ARG A 498 22.95 -2.43 -2.72
CA ARG A 498 23.22 -1.24 -1.90
C ARG A 498 24.69 -1.11 -1.51
N GLU A 499 25.33 -2.22 -1.16
CA GLU A 499 26.78 -2.28 -0.86
C GLU A 499 27.59 -1.89 -2.08
N HIS A 500 27.27 -2.46 -3.25
CA HIS A 500 27.91 -2.12 -4.52
C HIS A 500 27.74 -0.63 -4.89
N VAL A 501 26.51 -0.12 -4.79
CA VAL A 501 26.24 1.30 -5.07
C VAL A 501 27.00 2.22 -4.12
N ALA A 502 27.06 1.90 -2.83
CA ALA A 502 27.78 2.70 -1.86
C ALA A 502 29.30 2.74 -2.12
N GLU A 503 29.87 1.65 -2.67
CA GLU A 503 31.30 1.54 -2.99
C GLU A 503 31.67 2.26 -4.30
N HIS A 504 30.84 2.13 -5.35
CA HIS A 504 31.21 2.54 -6.72
C HIS A 504 30.53 3.82 -7.18
N TYR A 505 29.39 4.19 -6.56
CA TYR A 505 28.56 5.35 -6.94
C TYR A 505 28.26 6.23 -5.72
N PRO A 506 29.25 6.94 -5.16
CA PRO A 506 29.00 7.83 -4.03
C PRO A 506 27.86 8.80 -4.31
N ASN A 507 26.96 8.99 -3.33
CA ASN A 507 25.81 9.89 -3.44
C ASN A 507 24.74 9.46 -4.48
N LEU A 508 24.75 8.22 -4.97
CA LEU A 508 23.65 7.61 -5.70
C LEU A 508 22.71 6.92 -4.71
N HIS A 509 21.44 7.28 -4.74
CA HIS A 509 20.43 6.75 -3.83
C HIS A 509 19.30 6.09 -4.62
N LEU A 510 18.99 4.85 -4.29
CA LEU A 510 17.93 4.07 -4.92
C LEU A 510 16.80 3.87 -3.92
N ILE A 511 15.59 4.34 -4.25
CA ILE A 511 14.38 4.21 -3.43
C ILE A 511 13.18 3.79 -4.27
N GLY A 512 12.12 3.35 -3.62
CA GLY A 512 10.85 2.99 -4.27
C GLY A 512 10.47 1.53 -4.11
N THR A 513 9.47 1.11 -4.88
CA THR A 513 8.85 -0.20 -4.73
C THR A 513 9.76 -1.42 -4.91
N PRO A 514 10.91 -1.38 -5.61
CA PRO A 514 11.80 -2.55 -5.68
C PRO A 514 12.54 -2.90 -4.38
N PHE A 515 12.56 -2.01 -3.39
CA PHE A 515 13.48 -2.12 -2.23
C PHE A 515 12.78 -2.55 -0.93
N ASP A 516 12.16 -1.64 -0.20
CA ASP A 516 11.72 -1.87 1.18
C ASP A 516 10.21 -1.85 1.36
N GLY A 517 9.47 -2.35 0.40
CA GLY A 517 8.02 -2.47 0.42
C GLY A 517 7.33 -1.83 -0.78
N ILE A 518 6.21 -2.44 -1.16
CA ILE A 518 5.44 -2.04 -2.35
C ILE A 518 4.27 -1.10 -2.01
N GLY A 519 3.96 -0.94 -0.72
CA GLY A 519 2.82 -0.13 -0.29
C GLY A 519 3.10 1.37 -0.36
N ILE A 520 2.04 2.16 -0.51
CA ILE A 520 2.10 3.63 -0.52
C ILE A 520 2.86 4.18 0.71
N PRO A 521 2.56 3.74 1.96
CA PRO A 521 3.32 4.22 3.12
C PRO A 521 4.80 3.82 3.09
N ASP A 522 5.14 2.69 2.46
CA ASP A 522 6.54 2.24 2.37
C ASP A 522 7.36 3.17 1.46
N GLY A 523 6.77 3.67 0.37
CA GLY A 523 7.41 4.67 -0.49
C GLY A 523 7.64 6.00 0.23
N VAL A 524 6.66 6.47 1.00
CA VAL A 524 6.80 7.69 1.83
C VAL A 524 7.87 7.50 2.90
N LYS A 525 7.89 6.34 3.57
CA LYS A 525 8.89 6.00 4.58
C LYS A 525 10.30 6.04 4.01
N GLN A 526 10.55 5.36 2.90
CA GLN A 526 11.86 5.33 2.26
C GLN A 526 12.35 6.74 1.90
N ALA A 527 11.46 7.59 1.39
CA ALA A 527 11.79 8.98 1.07
C ALA A 527 12.18 9.77 2.33
N LYS A 528 11.41 9.67 3.41
CA LYS A 528 11.70 10.35 4.69
C LYS A 528 13.04 9.87 5.29
N GLU A 529 13.26 8.57 5.36
CA GLU A 529 14.51 7.98 5.89
C GLU A 529 15.74 8.42 5.09
N LEU A 530 15.63 8.49 3.75
CA LEU A 530 16.70 9.00 2.91
C LEU A 530 16.97 10.49 3.19
N VAL A 531 15.93 11.31 3.27
CA VAL A 531 16.07 12.74 3.58
C VAL A 531 16.73 12.95 4.95
N GLU A 532 16.27 12.22 5.98
CA GLU A 532 16.88 12.27 7.31
C GLU A 532 18.38 11.94 7.28
N LYS A 533 18.77 10.90 6.50
CA LYS A 533 20.17 10.56 6.28
C LYS A 533 20.93 11.70 5.63
N LEU A 534 20.46 12.26 4.51
CA LEU A 534 21.13 13.34 3.77
C LEU A 534 21.23 14.64 4.58
N VAL A 535 20.27 14.89 5.46
CA VAL A 535 20.28 16.07 6.34
C VAL A 535 21.31 15.94 7.46
N ASN A 536 21.52 14.72 7.98
CA ASN A 536 22.39 14.43 9.14
C ASN A 536 23.81 14.06 8.73
N ASP A 537 24.06 13.62 7.50
CA ASP A 537 25.40 13.39 6.97
C ASP A 537 26.11 14.76 6.84
N LYS A 538 27.23 14.93 7.61
CA LYS A 538 28.02 16.16 7.70
C LYS A 538 29.13 16.18 6.65
#